data_068052a58a7fba59d97e771bc927a304
#
_entry.id   068052a58a7fba59d97e771bc927a304
#
_cell.length_a   1.000
_cell.length_b   1.000
_cell.length_c   1.000
_cell.angle_alpha   90.00
_cell.angle_beta   90.00
_cell.angle_gamma   90.00
#
_symmetry.space_group_name_H-M   'P 1'
#
loop_
_entity.id
_entity.type
_entity.pdbx_description
1 polymer ?
#
loop_
_entity_poly.entity_id
_entity_poly.type
_entity_poly.pdbx_seq_one_letter_code
_entity_poly.pdbx_strand_id
1 'polypeptide(L)'
;MASIRRSSLALLLLLAATAVAAQAPMRVRGKITDVQGDMFTVDQKTHVHVGDKTEIIYTQPIALADIKPGDFLGVTSTKGPGGALTATEVRRFPKPLNPGHRPFDGRDDQTMTNASVDATVQSASGRQLTLSYPGGSQKIVVPENASISMLVPGKREQLVRGAPVNLTMDGSGMALRVQVSAP
;
A
#
# COMPACT_ATOMS: atom_id res chain seq x y z
N MET A 1 -34.12 39.62 66.15
CA MET A 1 -34.59 39.05 64.87
C MET A 1 -33.38 38.80 64.01
N ALA A 2 -32.88 37.54 63.99
CA ALA A 2 -31.67 37.14 63.29
C ALA A 2 -32.06 36.46 61.96
N SER A 3 -31.61 37.01 60.83
CA SER A 3 -31.85 36.47 59.50
C SER A 3 -30.69 35.52 59.10
N ILE A 4 -31.03 34.23 58.97
CA ILE A 4 -30.08 33.19 58.55
C ILE A 4 -30.04 33.18 57.00
N ARG A 5 -28.88 33.61 56.42
CA ARG A 5 -28.64 33.49 54.97
C ARG A 5 -28.13 32.06 54.70
N ARG A 6 -28.89 31.30 53.94
CA ARG A 6 -28.51 29.97 53.40
C ARG A 6 -27.66 30.19 52.13
N SER A 7 -26.37 29.91 52.23
CA SER A 7 -25.46 29.85 51.09
C SER A 7 -25.54 28.48 50.46
N SER A 8 -26.14 28.37 49.28
CA SER A 8 -26.14 27.14 48.46
C SER A 8 -24.83 27.05 47.68
N LEU A 9 -24.00 26.09 48.07
CA LEU A 9 -22.75 25.74 47.38
C LEU A 9 -23.10 24.80 46.24
N ALA A 10 -23.14 25.34 45.00
CA ALA A 10 -23.32 24.53 43.78
C ALA A 10 -21.96 23.92 43.36
N LEU A 11 -21.81 22.64 43.57
CA LEU A 11 -20.63 21.87 43.15
C LEU A 11 -20.77 21.54 41.63
N LEU A 12 -20.04 22.32 40.78
CA LEU A 12 -19.92 22.02 39.35
C LEU A 12 -18.94 20.85 39.18
N LEU A 13 -19.47 19.65 38.86
CA LEU A 13 -18.63 18.54 38.36
C LEU A 13 -18.27 18.85 36.88
N LEU A 14 -17.02 19.21 36.61
CA LEU A 14 -16.44 19.21 35.28
C LEU A 14 -16.16 17.75 34.88
N LEU A 15 -16.98 17.17 34.01
CA LEU A 15 -16.62 15.96 33.28
C LEU A 15 -15.57 16.33 32.22
N ALA A 16 -14.32 16.05 32.49
CA ALA A 16 -13.27 16.09 31.48
C ALA A 16 -13.44 14.89 30.55
N ALA A 17 -14.08 15.08 29.41
CA ALA A 17 -14.08 14.08 28.32
C ALA A 17 -12.66 14.02 27.73
N THR A 18 -11.89 12.99 28.11
CA THR A 18 -10.62 12.67 27.46
C THR A 18 -10.93 12.16 26.05
N ALA A 19 -10.78 13.02 25.05
CA ALA A 19 -10.77 12.60 23.66
C ALA A 19 -9.54 11.69 23.46
N VAL A 20 -9.79 10.38 23.31
CA VAL A 20 -8.77 9.44 22.84
C VAL A 20 -8.49 9.80 21.39
N ALA A 21 -7.43 10.54 21.15
CA ALA A 21 -6.96 10.81 19.79
C ALA A 21 -6.56 9.45 19.15
N ALA A 22 -7.32 9.00 18.17
CA ALA A 22 -6.97 7.83 17.39
C ALA A 22 -5.61 8.10 16.70
N GLN A 23 -4.60 7.33 17.07
CA GLN A 23 -3.28 7.44 16.44
C GLN A 23 -3.40 7.13 14.95
N ALA A 24 -2.75 7.95 14.12
CA ALA A 24 -2.73 7.72 12.67
C ALA A 24 -2.12 6.34 12.36
N PRO A 25 -2.67 5.61 11.39
CA PRO A 25 -2.16 4.30 11.02
C PRO A 25 -0.68 4.38 10.61
N MET A 26 0.13 3.47 11.16
CA MET A 26 1.56 3.38 10.89
C MET A 26 1.83 2.44 9.72
N ARG A 27 2.70 2.84 8.79
CA ARG A 27 3.17 1.99 7.70
C ARG A 27 4.48 1.33 8.07
N VAL A 28 4.57 0.02 7.84
CA VAL A 28 5.78 -0.79 8.07
C VAL A 28 6.09 -1.55 6.80
N ARG A 29 7.38 -1.53 6.40
CA ARG A 29 7.93 -2.33 5.31
C ARG A 29 9.13 -3.10 5.83
N GLY A 30 9.29 -4.35 5.41
CA GLY A 30 10.41 -5.19 5.81
C GLY A 30 10.19 -6.64 5.46
N LYS A 31 10.89 -7.53 6.13
CA LYS A 31 10.74 -8.99 5.98
C LYS A 31 10.21 -9.61 7.27
N ILE A 32 9.36 -10.61 7.13
CA ILE A 32 8.93 -11.42 8.28
C ILE A 32 10.13 -12.21 8.79
N THR A 33 10.47 -12.03 10.05
CA THR A 33 11.61 -12.72 10.69
C THR A 33 11.14 -13.82 11.64
N ASP A 34 9.91 -13.76 12.13
CA ASP A 34 9.32 -14.78 12.98
C ASP A 34 7.79 -14.79 12.82
N VAL A 35 7.16 -15.94 13.06
CA VAL A 35 5.69 -16.11 13.03
C VAL A 35 5.29 -17.02 14.19
N GLN A 36 4.36 -16.55 15.02
CA GLN A 36 3.84 -17.26 16.19
C GLN A 36 2.31 -17.07 16.27
N GLY A 37 1.55 -18.08 15.87
CA GLY A 37 0.10 -18.02 15.85
C GLY A 37 -0.44 -16.85 15.02
N ASP A 38 -1.15 -15.95 15.68
CA ASP A 38 -1.75 -14.75 15.08
C ASP A 38 -0.80 -13.52 15.07
N MET A 39 0.47 -13.72 15.37
CA MET A 39 1.46 -12.66 15.43
C MET A 39 2.67 -12.98 14.53
N PHE A 40 3.22 -11.96 13.90
CA PHE A 40 4.52 -12.05 13.24
C PHE A 40 5.41 -10.85 13.56
N THR A 41 6.71 -11.02 13.37
CA THR A 41 7.71 -9.97 13.62
C THR A 41 8.34 -9.55 12.31
N VAL A 42 8.43 -8.23 12.07
CA VAL A 42 9.12 -7.64 10.92
C VAL A 42 10.49 -7.13 11.35
N ASP A 43 11.53 -7.52 10.60
CA ASP A 43 12.93 -7.10 10.78
C ASP A 43 13.42 -7.20 12.24
N GLN A 44 12.98 -8.23 12.97
CA GLN A 44 13.32 -8.49 14.39
C GLN A 44 12.93 -7.35 15.36
N LYS A 45 12.06 -6.42 14.93
CA LYS A 45 11.74 -5.20 15.70
C LYS A 45 10.27 -4.96 15.91
N THR A 46 9.47 -5.11 14.84
CA THR A 46 8.06 -4.73 14.88
C THR A 46 7.19 -5.96 15.02
N HIS A 47 6.50 -6.08 16.15
CA HIS A 47 5.51 -7.11 16.39
C HIS A 47 4.17 -6.66 15.81
N VAL A 48 3.54 -7.55 15.05
CA VAL A 48 2.32 -7.28 14.30
C VAL A 48 1.30 -8.36 14.61
N HIS A 49 0.12 -7.96 15.08
CA HIS A 49 -1.01 -8.86 15.31
C HIS A 49 -1.91 -8.91 14.07
N VAL A 50 -2.37 -10.10 13.71
CA VAL A 50 -3.26 -10.35 12.58
C VAL A 50 -4.61 -10.82 13.12
N GLY A 51 -5.62 -9.96 13.05
CA GLY A 51 -6.98 -10.25 13.45
C GLY A 51 -7.86 -10.72 12.29
N ASP A 52 -9.12 -11.10 12.60
CA ASP A 52 -10.09 -11.54 11.57
C ASP A 52 -10.47 -10.44 10.59
N LYS A 53 -10.31 -9.18 10.98
CA LYS A 53 -10.57 -8.00 10.13
C LYS A 53 -9.35 -7.54 9.36
N THR A 54 -8.17 -8.17 9.54
CA THR A 54 -6.97 -7.82 8.80
C THR A 54 -7.14 -8.21 7.34
N GLU A 55 -7.04 -7.22 6.44
CA GLU A 55 -7.00 -7.46 5.00
C GLU A 55 -5.63 -8.02 4.61
N ILE A 56 -5.57 -9.27 4.17
CA ILE A 56 -4.34 -9.86 3.63
C ILE A 56 -4.42 -9.85 2.12
N ILE A 57 -3.38 -9.31 1.48
CA ILE A 57 -3.21 -9.25 0.03
C ILE A 57 -1.92 -9.95 -0.33
N TYR A 58 -2.00 -10.86 -1.28
CA TYR A 58 -0.83 -11.55 -1.81
C TYR A 58 -0.39 -10.93 -3.13
N THR A 59 0.90 -10.64 -3.24
CA THR A 59 1.53 -10.19 -4.49
C THR A 59 2.00 -11.42 -5.25
N GLN A 60 1.23 -11.83 -6.25
CA GLN A 60 1.51 -12.99 -7.08
C GLN A 60 2.32 -12.58 -8.30
N PRO A 61 3.51 -13.15 -8.54
CA PRO A 61 4.24 -12.95 -9.80
C PRO A 61 3.41 -13.43 -10.98
N ILE A 62 3.43 -12.68 -12.08
CA ILE A 62 2.81 -13.03 -13.36
C ILE A 62 3.77 -12.69 -14.51
N ALA A 63 3.53 -13.25 -15.68
CA ALA A 63 4.26 -12.86 -16.88
C ALA A 63 3.70 -11.57 -17.49
N LEU A 64 4.55 -10.79 -18.17
CA LEU A 64 4.09 -9.62 -18.91
C LEU A 64 3.05 -10.00 -20.00
N ALA A 65 3.13 -11.22 -20.53
CA ALA A 65 2.18 -11.75 -21.50
C ALA A 65 0.75 -11.92 -20.93
N ASP A 66 0.61 -11.99 -19.61
CA ASP A 66 -0.69 -12.10 -18.94
C ASP A 66 -1.41 -10.75 -18.83
N ILE A 67 -0.71 -9.64 -19.10
CA ILE A 67 -1.30 -8.31 -19.13
C ILE A 67 -2.00 -8.08 -20.45
N LYS A 68 -3.27 -7.71 -20.40
CA LYS A 68 -4.15 -7.53 -21.54
C LYS A 68 -4.65 -6.08 -21.63
N PRO A 69 -5.05 -5.62 -22.83
CA PRO A 69 -5.82 -4.39 -22.95
C PRO A 69 -7.05 -4.41 -22.03
N GLY A 70 -7.29 -3.31 -21.36
CA GLY A 70 -8.34 -3.17 -20.34
C GLY A 70 -7.91 -3.49 -18.90
N ASP A 71 -6.78 -4.18 -18.69
CA ASP A 71 -6.23 -4.36 -17.34
C ASP A 71 -5.88 -2.99 -16.72
N PHE A 72 -6.05 -2.87 -15.41
CA PHE A 72 -5.64 -1.68 -14.66
C PHE A 72 -4.32 -1.95 -13.94
N LEU A 73 -3.33 -1.12 -14.24
CA LEU A 73 -1.96 -1.27 -13.73
C LEU A 73 -1.55 -0.10 -12.84
N GLY A 74 -0.71 -0.39 -11.85
CA GLY A 74 0.18 0.58 -11.21
C GLY A 74 1.60 0.29 -11.68
N VAL A 75 2.22 1.26 -12.33
CA VAL A 75 3.58 1.12 -12.85
C VAL A 75 4.50 2.13 -12.18
N THR A 76 5.50 1.61 -11.46
CA THR A 76 6.61 2.41 -10.95
C THR A 76 7.68 2.49 -12.04
N SER A 77 8.09 3.71 -12.39
CA SER A 77 9.05 3.92 -13.46
C SER A 77 10.15 4.89 -13.03
N THR A 78 11.34 4.73 -13.60
CA THR A 78 12.40 5.73 -13.57
C THR A 78 12.34 6.59 -14.85
N LYS A 79 12.64 7.88 -14.70
CA LYS A 79 12.78 8.82 -15.81
C LYS A 79 14.21 8.72 -16.36
N GLY A 80 14.33 8.46 -17.63
CA GLY A 80 15.58 8.54 -18.38
C GLY A 80 15.73 9.85 -19.15
N PRO A 81 16.79 9.97 -19.97
CA PRO A 81 17.01 11.11 -20.86
C PRO A 81 15.78 11.40 -21.74
N GLY A 82 15.45 12.67 -21.92
CA GLY A 82 14.29 13.08 -22.70
C GLY A 82 12.94 12.75 -22.08
N GLY A 83 12.90 12.34 -20.79
CA GLY A 83 11.67 11.99 -20.10
C GLY A 83 11.15 10.58 -20.39
N ALA A 84 11.94 9.73 -21.06
CA ALA A 84 11.58 8.35 -21.32
C ALA A 84 11.33 7.59 -20.00
N LEU A 85 10.24 6.83 -19.93
CA LEU A 85 9.86 6.07 -18.74
C LEU A 85 10.25 4.59 -18.91
N THR A 86 10.98 4.07 -17.92
CA THR A 86 11.36 2.66 -17.83
C THR A 86 10.78 2.06 -16.55
N ALA A 87 9.95 1.04 -16.69
CA ALA A 87 9.33 0.38 -15.55
C ALA A 87 10.37 -0.36 -14.70
N THR A 88 10.25 -0.20 -13.39
CA THR A 88 10.94 -1.03 -12.39
C THR A 88 9.98 -2.04 -11.77
N GLU A 89 8.71 -1.67 -11.67
CA GLU A 89 7.65 -2.56 -11.17
C GLU A 89 6.37 -2.33 -11.98
N VAL A 90 5.70 -3.43 -12.36
CA VAL A 90 4.38 -3.44 -12.97
C VAL A 90 3.46 -4.27 -12.10
N ARG A 91 2.37 -3.67 -11.64
CA ARG A 91 1.42 -4.33 -10.74
C ARG A 91 0.01 -4.25 -11.30
N ARG A 92 -0.61 -5.40 -11.55
CA ARG A 92 -2.02 -5.45 -11.94
C ARG A 92 -2.91 -5.38 -10.71
N PHE A 93 -3.85 -4.47 -10.71
CA PHE A 93 -4.86 -4.31 -9.68
C PHE A 93 -6.18 -4.96 -10.09
N PRO A 94 -6.93 -5.56 -9.14
CA PRO A 94 -8.24 -6.16 -9.45
C PRO A 94 -9.31 -5.12 -9.79
N LYS A 95 -9.09 -3.86 -9.46
CA LYS A 95 -9.97 -2.71 -9.77
C LYS A 95 -9.15 -1.42 -9.83
N PRO A 96 -9.64 -0.37 -10.50
CA PRO A 96 -8.98 0.92 -10.55
C PRO A 96 -8.70 1.50 -9.16
N LEU A 97 -7.49 2.04 -8.99
CA LEU A 97 -7.02 2.67 -7.75
C LEU A 97 -6.24 3.94 -8.09
N ASN A 98 -6.74 5.10 -7.66
CA ASN A 98 -6.09 6.41 -7.82
C ASN A 98 -5.48 6.63 -9.22
N PRO A 99 -6.29 6.68 -10.29
CA PRO A 99 -5.77 6.86 -11.65
C PRO A 99 -4.96 8.15 -11.78
N GLY A 100 -3.92 8.13 -12.61
CA GLY A 100 -3.08 9.29 -12.88
C GLY A 100 -1.59 8.96 -12.96
N HIS A 101 -0.81 10.01 -13.27
CA HIS A 101 0.66 9.97 -13.32
C HIS A 101 1.21 11.02 -12.37
N ARG A 102 2.16 10.65 -11.50
CA ARG A 102 2.68 11.53 -10.44
C ARG A 102 4.08 11.12 -10.00
N PRO A 103 4.86 12.03 -9.38
CA PRO A 103 6.09 11.67 -8.67
C PRO A 103 5.82 10.58 -7.62
N PHE A 104 6.78 9.71 -7.39
CA PHE A 104 6.65 8.59 -6.47
C PHE A 104 7.78 8.57 -5.44
N ASP A 105 7.42 8.26 -4.19
CA ASP A 105 8.32 8.08 -3.05
C ASP A 105 9.21 9.30 -2.74
N GLY A 106 8.72 10.52 -3.07
CA GLY A 106 9.46 11.77 -2.84
C GLY A 106 10.69 11.95 -3.72
N ARG A 107 10.81 11.17 -4.80
CA ARG A 107 11.93 11.22 -5.74
C ARG A 107 11.51 11.84 -7.07
N ASP A 108 12.31 12.76 -7.58
CA ASP A 108 12.03 13.45 -8.86
C ASP A 108 12.29 12.56 -10.08
N ASP A 109 13.16 11.56 -9.93
CA ASP A 109 13.52 10.57 -10.95
C ASP A 109 12.58 9.36 -11.00
N GLN A 110 11.65 9.26 -10.07
CA GLN A 110 10.66 8.17 -10.04
C GLN A 110 9.23 8.67 -10.21
N THR A 111 8.43 7.85 -10.92
CA THR A 111 7.01 8.13 -11.13
C THR A 111 6.16 6.90 -10.85
N MET A 112 4.91 7.15 -10.46
CA MET A 112 3.85 6.16 -10.38
C MET A 112 2.78 6.51 -11.42
N THR A 113 2.49 5.56 -12.31
CA THR A 113 1.38 5.64 -13.26
C THR A 113 0.34 4.60 -12.91
N ASN A 114 -0.85 5.03 -12.50
CA ASN A 114 -2.00 4.15 -12.28
C ASN A 114 -2.99 4.37 -13.43
N ALA A 115 -3.16 3.37 -14.28
CA ALA A 115 -3.86 3.55 -15.54
C ALA A 115 -4.34 2.24 -16.14
N SER A 116 -5.27 2.34 -17.10
CA SER A 116 -5.69 1.20 -17.92
C SER A 116 -4.71 0.96 -19.07
N VAL A 117 -4.54 -0.30 -19.43
CA VAL A 117 -3.73 -0.70 -20.60
C VAL A 117 -4.54 -0.47 -21.86
N ASP A 118 -4.03 0.36 -22.77
CA ASP A 118 -4.59 0.51 -24.12
C ASP A 118 -3.95 -0.50 -25.08
N ALA A 119 -2.62 -0.61 -25.05
CA ALA A 119 -1.87 -1.48 -25.94
C ALA A 119 -0.56 -1.96 -25.29
N THR A 120 -0.12 -3.13 -25.74
CA THR A 120 1.21 -3.68 -25.49
C THR A 120 1.90 -3.90 -26.83
N VAL A 121 3.06 -3.30 -27.02
CA VAL A 121 3.81 -3.38 -28.27
C VAL A 121 5.24 -3.86 -27.97
N GLN A 122 5.72 -4.80 -28.78
CA GLN A 122 7.14 -5.21 -28.75
C GLN A 122 8.01 -4.10 -29.32
N SER A 123 9.09 -3.74 -28.65
CA SER A 123 10.09 -2.78 -29.09
C SER A 123 11.50 -3.35 -28.99
N ALA A 124 12.48 -2.69 -29.60
CA ALA A 124 13.90 -3.11 -29.55
C ALA A 124 14.48 -3.12 -28.14
N SER A 125 13.94 -2.30 -27.21
CA SER A 125 14.39 -2.17 -25.82
C SER A 125 13.49 -2.93 -24.81
N GLY A 126 12.67 -3.84 -25.28
CA GLY A 126 11.70 -4.57 -24.48
C GLY A 126 10.26 -4.35 -24.96
N ARG A 127 9.28 -4.69 -24.14
CA ARG A 127 7.88 -4.38 -24.43
C ARG A 127 7.52 -2.98 -23.96
N GLN A 128 6.71 -2.29 -24.75
CA GLN A 128 6.19 -0.96 -24.41
C GLN A 128 4.69 -1.09 -24.08
N LEU A 129 4.32 -0.57 -22.94
CA LEU A 129 2.94 -0.40 -22.51
C LEU A 129 2.47 1.01 -22.88
N THR A 130 1.30 1.14 -23.47
CA THR A 130 0.56 2.40 -23.57
C THR A 130 -0.55 2.37 -22.53
N LEU A 131 -0.53 3.33 -21.62
CA LEU A 131 -1.40 3.40 -20.44
C LEU A 131 -2.20 4.70 -20.49
N SER A 132 -3.53 4.62 -20.34
CA SER A 132 -4.43 5.78 -20.32
C SER A 132 -5.06 5.98 -18.95
N TYR A 133 -5.16 7.25 -18.54
CA TYR A 133 -5.82 7.69 -17.33
C TYR A 133 -6.56 9.02 -17.57
N PRO A 134 -7.48 9.44 -16.71
CA PRO A 134 -8.15 10.72 -16.86
C PRO A 134 -7.14 11.88 -16.95
N GLY A 135 -7.14 12.57 -18.09
CA GLY A 135 -6.25 13.70 -18.35
C GLY A 135 -4.95 13.38 -19.07
N GLY A 136 -4.70 12.11 -19.47
CA GLY A 136 -3.50 11.81 -20.25
C GLY A 136 -3.21 10.34 -20.49
N SER A 137 -2.06 10.11 -21.12
CA SER A 137 -1.50 8.77 -21.35
C SER A 137 0.00 8.76 -21.16
N GLN A 138 0.58 7.58 -20.94
CA GLN A 138 2.01 7.35 -20.85
C GLN A 138 2.42 6.13 -21.67
N LYS A 139 3.59 6.24 -22.31
CA LYS A 139 4.30 5.11 -22.92
C LYS A 139 5.44 4.72 -22.00
N ILE A 140 5.46 3.47 -21.58
CA ILE A 140 6.43 2.97 -20.58
C ILE A 140 7.09 1.71 -21.13
N VAL A 141 8.41 1.71 -21.20
CA VAL A 141 9.21 0.53 -21.56
C VAL A 141 9.25 -0.41 -20.34
N VAL A 142 8.97 -1.68 -20.56
CA VAL A 142 9.07 -2.73 -19.53
C VAL A 142 10.25 -3.64 -19.88
N PRO A 143 11.40 -3.46 -19.25
CA PRO A 143 12.57 -4.30 -19.47
C PRO A 143 12.37 -5.71 -18.85
N GLU A 144 13.18 -6.66 -19.24
CA GLU A 144 13.06 -8.06 -18.78
C GLU A 144 13.23 -8.22 -17.25
N ASN A 145 14.02 -7.34 -16.64
CA ASN A 145 14.27 -7.34 -15.20
C ASN A 145 13.22 -6.58 -14.38
N ALA A 146 12.17 -6.02 -15.00
CA ALA A 146 11.09 -5.39 -14.27
C ALA A 146 10.29 -6.44 -13.47
N SER A 147 9.97 -6.12 -12.22
CA SER A 147 9.09 -6.97 -11.40
C SER A 147 7.65 -6.84 -11.88
N ILE A 148 7.03 -7.98 -12.22
CA ILE A 148 5.63 -8.00 -12.72
C ILE A 148 4.80 -8.89 -11.82
N SER A 149 3.70 -8.33 -11.31
CA SER A 149 2.85 -9.02 -10.34
C SER A 149 1.38 -8.64 -10.47
N MET A 150 0.52 -9.43 -9.83
CA MET A 150 -0.88 -9.08 -9.59
C MET A 150 -1.19 -9.14 -8.09
N LEU A 151 -2.13 -8.32 -7.65
CA LEU A 151 -2.65 -8.37 -6.29
C LEU A 151 -3.88 -9.28 -6.26
N VAL A 152 -3.84 -10.28 -5.39
CA VAL A 152 -4.94 -11.21 -5.15
C VAL A 152 -5.26 -11.26 -3.65
N PRO A 153 -6.49 -11.68 -3.27
CA PRO A 153 -6.77 -11.97 -1.87
C PRO A 153 -5.74 -12.95 -1.31
N GLY A 154 -5.14 -12.59 -0.19
CA GLY A 154 -4.13 -13.40 0.49
C GLY A 154 -4.74 -14.22 1.63
N LYS A 155 -3.93 -15.13 2.15
CA LYS A 155 -4.25 -16.00 3.26
C LYS A 155 -3.18 -15.91 4.35
N ARG A 156 -3.52 -16.25 5.59
CA ARG A 156 -2.58 -16.25 6.73
C ARG A 156 -1.37 -17.17 6.51
N GLU A 157 -1.58 -18.30 5.84
CA GLU A 157 -0.53 -19.28 5.53
C GLU A 157 0.59 -18.73 4.64
N GLN A 158 0.36 -17.55 4.01
CA GLN A 158 1.37 -16.85 3.21
C GLN A 158 2.26 -15.91 4.04
N LEU A 159 1.88 -15.67 5.31
CA LEU A 159 2.69 -14.90 6.24
C LEU A 159 3.79 -15.80 6.82
N VAL A 160 4.81 -16.07 6.03
CA VAL A 160 5.89 -16.97 6.38
C VAL A 160 7.21 -16.24 6.59
N ARG A 161 8.13 -16.84 7.33
CA ARG A 161 9.47 -16.29 7.54
C ARG A 161 10.19 -16.04 6.22
N GLY A 162 10.84 -14.89 6.10
CA GLY A 162 11.54 -14.45 4.89
C GLY A 162 10.65 -13.65 3.92
N ALA A 163 9.32 -13.76 4.01
CA ALA A 163 8.41 -13.06 3.11
C ALA A 163 8.51 -11.54 3.26
N PRO A 164 8.69 -10.79 2.16
CA PRO A 164 8.59 -9.34 2.16
C PRO A 164 7.15 -8.90 2.46
N VAL A 165 7.02 -7.89 3.32
CA VAL A 165 5.71 -7.30 3.67
C VAL A 165 5.71 -5.79 3.57
N ASN A 166 4.55 -5.25 3.20
CA ASN A 166 4.20 -3.84 3.31
C ASN A 166 2.84 -3.78 4.00
N LEU A 167 2.77 -3.22 5.18
CA LEU A 167 1.57 -3.26 5.99
C LEU A 167 1.21 -1.89 6.58
N THR A 168 -0.04 -1.78 6.95
CA THR A 168 -0.57 -0.67 7.76
C THR A 168 -1.13 -1.26 9.04
N MET A 169 -0.72 -0.72 10.18
CA MET A 169 -1.18 -1.14 11.50
C MET A 169 -1.64 0.06 12.31
N ASP A 170 -2.50 -0.19 13.28
CA ASP A 170 -2.94 0.82 14.24
C ASP A 170 -1.94 0.99 15.41
N GLY A 171 -2.24 1.92 16.31
CA GLY A 171 -1.40 2.18 17.48
C GLY A 171 -1.32 1.05 18.51
N SER A 172 -2.17 0.02 18.41
CA SER A 172 -2.13 -1.17 19.27
C SER A 172 -1.25 -2.29 18.72
N GLY A 173 -0.70 -2.12 17.50
CA GLY A 173 0.05 -3.16 16.81
C GLY A 173 -0.82 -4.13 15.99
N MET A 174 -2.12 -3.87 15.86
CA MET A 174 -3.03 -4.66 15.03
C MET A 174 -2.88 -4.28 13.56
N ALA A 175 -2.62 -5.24 12.69
CA ALA A 175 -2.57 -5.02 11.27
C ALA A 175 -3.99 -4.73 10.73
N LEU A 176 -4.14 -3.59 10.06
CA LEU A 176 -5.33 -3.26 9.29
C LEU A 176 -5.26 -3.90 7.90
N ARG A 177 -4.08 -3.88 7.30
CA ARG A 177 -3.80 -4.46 5.98
C ARG A 177 -2.37 -4.96 5.91
N VAL A 178 -2.18 -6.16 5.37
CA VAL A 178 -0.87 -6.75 5.10
C VAL A 178 -0.79 -7.13 3.63
N GLN A 179 0.13 -6.54 2.91
CA GLN A 179 0.52 -7.00 1.59
C GLN A 179 1.78 -7.83 1.74
N VAL A 180 1.74 -9.08 1.32
CA VAL A 180 2.83 -10.05 1.41
C VAL A 180 3.19 -10.59 0.03
N SER A 181 4.47 -10.87 -0.20
CA SER A 181 4.99 -11.53 -1.40
C SER A 181 5.66 -12.85 -1.02
N ALA A 182 5.93 -13.70 -2.01
CA ALA A 182 6.76 -14.89 -1.79
C ALA A 182 8.15 -14.48 -1.25
N PRO A 183 8.77 -15.31 -0.40
CA PRO A 183 10.12 -15.12 0.12
C PRO A 183 11.19 -15.01 -0.98
#